data_1e622b782081e2c5c15253d2e0ccc71a
#
_entry.id   1e622b782081e2c5c15253d2e0ccc71a
#
_cell.length_a   1.000
_cell.length_b   1.000
_cell.length_c   1.000
_cell.angle_alpha   90.00
_cell.angle_beta   90.00
_cell.angle_gamma   90.00
#
_symmetry.space_group_name_H-M   'P 1'
#
loop_
_entity.id
_entity.type
_entity.pdbx_description
1 polymer ?
#
loop_
_entity_poly.entity_id
_entity_poly.type
_entity_poly.pdbx_seq_one_letter_code
_entity_poly.pdbx_strand_id
1 'polypeptide(L)'
;MATANSAKLGFYPGSRNEKLLDSQIGNFLSSKLGDSVAVERFIAEGKLALLPMSDIRGYDTTGMKAGIYITEAQNLDIELMRLALQRVGDDSICILDGDDQAQVDLSIYGGTNNGLRRVSEIFRGADFYGEVTLQKIHRSRIAELAQLM
;
A
#
# COMPACT_ATOMS: atom_id res chain seq x y z
N MET A 1 -0.01 4.36 -5.82
CA MET A 1 -0.21 3.14 -5.03
C MET A 1 1.08 2.35 -4.98
N ALA A 2 1.56 1.99 -3.82
CA ALA A 2 2.80 1.22 -3.64
C ALA A 2 2.47 -0.10 -2.94
N THR A 3 3.14 -1.17 -3.32
CA THR A 3 3.01 -2.48 -2.66
C THR A 3 4.31 -2.81 -1.93
N ALA A 4 4.20 -3.35 -0.73
CA ALA A 4 5.35 -3.69 0.09
C ALA A 4 6.20 -4.84 -0.47
N ASN A 5 5.63 -5.74 -1.27
CA ASN A 5 6.32 -6.95 -1.73
C ASN A 5 6.61 -6.93 -3.23
N SER A 6 7.68 -6.23 -3.61
CA SER A 6 8.14 -6.15 -5.01
C SER A 6 8.77 -7.46 -5.54
N ALA A 7 9.14 -8.39 -4.66
CA ALA A 7 9.78 -9.66 -5.06
C ALA A 7 8.85 -10.53 -5.92
N LYS A 8 7.54 -10.46 -5.70
CA LYS A 8 6.55 -11.22 -6.50
C LYS A 8 6.42 -10.76 -7.94
N LEU A 9 6.81 -9.52 -8.27
CA LEU A 9 6.72 -9.01 -9.64
C LEU A 9 7.66 -9.74 -10.63
N GLY A 10 8.72 -10.37 -10.14
CA GLY A 10 9.65 -11.15 -10.96
C GLY A 10 9.01 -12.37 -11.63
N PHE A 11 7.90 -12.89 -11.10
CA PHE A 11 7.21 -14.07 -11.63
C PHE A 11 6.26 -13.78 -12.80
N TYR A 12 5.92 -12.52 -13.05
CA TYR A 12 5.04 -12.15 -14.14
C TYR A 12 5.84 -11.86 -15.43
N PRO A 13 5.41 -12.36 -16.60
CA PRO A 13 6.03 -12.02 -17.88
C PRO A 13 5.71 -10.57 -18.30
N GLY A 14 6.51 -10.01 -19.19
CA GLY A 14 6.22 -8.71 -19.80
C GLY A 14 6.96 -7.52 -19.18
N SER A 15 6.60 -6.34 -19.64
CA SER A 15 7.10 -5.05 -19.15
C SER A 15 6.64 -4.83 -17.69
N ARG A 16 7.25 -3.84 -17.05
CA ARG A 16 6.93 -3.51 -15.66
C ARG A 16 5.45 -3.16 -15.44
N ASN A 17 4.86 -2.38 -16.35
CA ASN A 17 3.45 -1.99 -16.26
C ASN A 17 2.52 -3.19 -16.47
N GLU A 18 2.84 -4.07 -17.42
CA GLU A 18 2.10 -5.32 -17.63
C GLU A 18 2.16 -6.20 -16.38
N LYS A 19 3.34 -6.37 -15.78
CA LYS A 19 3.49 -7.12 -14.52
C LYS A 19 2.66 -6.54 -13.37
N LEU A 20 2.56 -5.23 -13.29
CA LEU A 20 1.75 -4.57 -12.25
C LEU A 20 0.25 -4.70 -12.54
N LEU A 21 -0.16 -4.66 -13.80
CA LEU A 21 -1.55 -4.89 -14.21
C LEU A 21 -1.98 -6.32 -13.94
N ASP A 22 -1.11 -7.29 -14.20
CA ASP A 22 -1.37 -8.71 -13.92
C ASP A 22 -1.27 -9.07 -12.42
N SER A 23 -0.78 -8.14 -11.60
CA SER A 23 -0.70 -8.32 -10.16
C SER A 23 -2.07 -8.33 -9.50
N GLN A 24 -2.14 -8.82 -8.25
CA GLN A 24 -3.39 -8.79 -7.46
C GLN A 24 -4.01 -7.39 -7.38
N ILE A 25 -3.19 -6.34 -7.35
CA ILE A 25 -3.65 -4.95 -7.31
C ILE A 25 -4.25 -4.53 -8.64
N GLY A 26 -3.61 -4.84 -9.76
CA GLY A 26 -4.15 -4.58 -11.10
C GLY A 26 -5.50 -5.26 -11.29
N ASN A 27 -5.59 -6.54 -10.94
CA ASN A 27 -6.81 -7.33 -10.99
C ASN A 27 -7.91 -6.77 -10.07
N PHE A 28 -7.56 -6.35 -8.85
CA PHE A 28 -8.49 -5.71 -7.93
C PHE A 28 -9.05 -4.39 -8.51
N LEU A 29 -8.19 -3.53 -9.04
CA LEU A 29 -8.61 -2.27 -9.65
C LEU A 29 -9.49 -2.51 -10.88
N SER A 30 -9.12 -3.45 -11.75
CA SER A 30 -9.93 -3.84 -12.91
C SER A 30 -11.31 -4.31 -12.49
N SER A 31 -11.40 -5.15 -11.46
CA SER A 31 -12.68 -5.60 -10.88
C SER A 31 -13.52 -4.44 -10.32
N LYS A 32 -12.91 -3.45 -9.68
CA LYS A 32 -13.63 -2.31 -9.10
C LYS A 32 -14.06 -1.27 -10.12
N LEU A 33 -13.27 -1.08 -11.16
CA LEU A 33 -13.60 -0.17 -12.26
C LEU A 33 -14.52 -0.83 -13.32
N GLY A 34 -14.75 -2.15 -13.22
CA GLY A 34 -15.58 -2.91 -14.13
C GLY A 34 -14.94 -3.18 -15.51
N ASP A 35 -13.69 -2.73 -15.71
CA ASP A 35 -12.99 -2.87 -16.99
C ASP A 35 -11.47 -2.78 -16.80
N SER A 36 -10.73 -3.77 -17.33
CA SER A 36 -9.26 -3.76 -17.35
C SER A 36 -8.69 -2.65 -18.23
N VAL A 37 -9.36 -2.34 -19.34
CA VAL A 37 -8.97 -1.26 -20.26
C VAL A 37 -9.01 0.10 -19.57
N ALA A 38 -9.91 0.30 -18.62
CA ALA A 38 -9.97 1.54 -17.83
C ALA A 38 -8.72 1.76 -16.99
N VAL A 39 -8.16 0.70 -16.39
CA VAL A 39 -6.92 0.78 -15.61
C VAL A 39 -5.74 1.17 -16.50
N GLU A 40 -5.59 0.50 -17.66
CA GLU A 40 -4.54 0.81 -18.63
C GLU A 40 -4.63 2.26 -19.13
N ARG A 41 -5.84 2.71 -19.44
CA ARG A 41 -6.09 4.08 -19.87
C ARG A 41 -5.68 5.09 -18.80
N PHE A 42 -6.04 4.88 -17.53
CA PHE A 42 -5.64 5.78 -16.44
C PHE A 42 -4.13 5.83 -16.23
N ILE A 43 -3.44 4.70 -16.44
CA ILE A 43 -1.98 4.66 -16.40
C ILE A 43 -1.39 5.45 -17.58
N ALA A 44 -1.91 5.24 -18.79
CA ALA A 44 -1.45 5.94 -19.99
C ALA A 44 -1.69 7.46 -19.91
N GLU A 45 -2.80 7.88 -19.30
CA GLU A 45 -3.13 9.29 -19.06
C GLU A 45 -2.37 9.90 -17.85
N GLY A 46 -1.54 9.13 -17.15
CA GLY A 46 -0.84 9.59 -15.95
C GLY A 46 -1.73 9.84 -14.73
N LYS A 47 -2.99 9.39 -14.77
CA LYS A 47 -3.95 9.52 -13.66
C LYS A 47 -3.80 8.46 -12.60
N LEU A 48 -3.15 7.35 -12.93
CA LEU A 48 -2.87 6.24 -12.04
C LEU A 48 -1.42 5.80 -12.21
N ALA A 49 -0.71 5.66 -11.12
CA ALA A 49 0.60 5.03 -11.08
C ALA A 49 0.57 3.83 -10.13
N LEU A 50 1.01 2.68 -10.60
CA LEU A 50 1.23 1.49 -9.78
C LEU A 50 2.73 1.36 -9.54
N LEU A 51 3.15 1.42 -8.28
CA LEU A 51 4.55 1.44 -7.91
C LEU A 51 4.87 0.37 -6.87
N PRO A 52 5.88 -0.48 -7.10
CA PRO A 52 6.45 -1.27 -6.02
C PRO A 52 7.24 -0.35 -5.07
N MET A 53 7.37 -0.75 -3.80
CA MET A 53 8.10 0.06 -2.80
C MET A 53 9.57 0.30 -3.16
N SER A 54 10.19 -0.59 -3.93
CA SER A 54 11.56 -0.40 -4.44
C SER A 54 11.74 0.89 -5.25
N ASP A 55 10.67 1.38 -5.85
CA ASP A 55 10.69 2.52 -6.79
C ASP A 55 10.26 3.84 -6.17
N ILE A 56 9.79 3.80 -4.93
CA ILE A 56 9.30 4.99 -4.23
C ILE A 56 10.35 6.10 -4.16
N ARG A 57 11.63 5.76 -4.21
CA ARG A 57 12.74 6.73 -4.20
C ARG A 57 12.74 7.69 -5.39
N GLY A 58 12.24 7.22 -6.53
CA GLY A 58 12.15 8.03 -7.76
C GLY A 58 10.84 8.77 -7.93
N TYR A 59 9.94 8.69 -6.95
CA TYR A 59 8.61 9.29 -7.02
C TYR A 59 8.46 10.44 -6.03
N ASP A 60 7.85 11.53 -6.47
CA ASP A 60 7.61 12.71 -5.65
C ASP A 60 6.27 13.31 -6.08
N THR A 61 5.41 13.64 -5.13
CA THR A 61 4.11 14.27 -5.38
C THR A 61 4.08 15.75 -5.01
N THR A 62 5.24 16.35 -4.77
CA THR A 62 5.34 17.80 -4.49
C THR A 62 4.70 18.60 -5.62
N GLY A 63 3.77 19.50 -5.26
CA GLY A 63 3.02 20.30 -6.22
C GLY A 63 1.91 19.55 -6.98
N MET A 64 1.67 18.28 -6.65
CA MET A 64 0.57 17.49 -7.19
C MET A 64 -0.57 17.41 -6.16
N LYS A 65 -1.81 17.29 -6.65
CA LYS A 65 -2.96 16.88 -5.84
C LYS A 65 -3.14 15.38 -6.02
N ALA A 66 -2.38 14.59 -5.26
CA ALA A 66 -2.31 13.15 -5.42
C ALA A 66 -3.01 12.40 -4.28
N GLY A 67 -3.67 11.28 -4.60
CA GLY A 67 -4.07 10.26 -3.65
C GLY A 67 -3.03 9.15 -3.64
N ILE A 68 -2.32 8.96 -2.54
CA ILE A 68 -1.34 7.90 -2.34
C ILE A 68 -1.98 6.83 -1.48
N TYR A 69 -1.97 5.59 -1.95
CA TYR A 69 -2.49 4.45 -1.20
C TYR A 69 -1.40 3.39 -1.05
N ILE A 70 -0.99 3.14 0.17
CA ILE A 70 0.02 2.14 0.52
C ILE A 70 -0.68 0.95 1.16
N THR A 71 -0.70 -0.18 0.46
CA THR A 71 -1.26 -1.43 0.95
C THR A 71 -0.21 -2.26 1.67
N GLU A 72 -0.66 -3.15 2.57
CA GLU A 72 0.22 -4.04 3.34
C GLU A 72 1.30 -3.24 4.10
N ALA A 73 0.92 -2.09 4.62
CA ALA A 73 1.83 -1.13 5.24
C ALA A 73 2.54 -1.68 6.48
N GLN A 74 1.99 -2.74 7.13
CA GLN A 74 2.65 -3.45 8.22
C GLN A 74 3.96 -4.13 7.80
N ASN A 75 4.15 -4.38 6.49
CA ASN A 75 5.37 -4.97 5.94
C ASN A 75 6.45 -3.94 5.57
N LEU A 76 6.32 -2.72 6.06
CA LEU A 76 7.34 -1.68 5.93
C LEU A 76 8.04 -1.47 7.28
N ASP A 77 9.37 -1.44 7.23
CA ASP A 77 10.15 -0.95 8.36
C ASP A 77 10.03 0.58 8.49
N ILE A 78 10.56 1.12 9.59
CA ILE A 78 10.49 2.56 9.88
C ILE A 78 11.17 3.39 8.78
N GLU A 79 12.27 2.90 8.19
CA GLU A 79 13.01 3.65 7.17
C GLU A 79 12.27 3.72 5.83
N LEU A 80 11.69 2.61 5.38
CA LEU A 80 10.88 2.57 4.18
C LEU A 80 9.60 3.38 4.33
N MET A 81 8.94 3.29 5.48
CA MET A 81 7.77 4.09 5.79
C MET A 81 8.10 5.59 5.79
N ARG A 82 9.17 6.00 6.45
CA ARG A 82 9.65 7.39 6.44
C ARG A 82 9.93 7.86 5.02
N LEU A 83 10.64 7.03 4.23
CA LEU A 83 10.95 7.35 2.84
C LEU A 83 9.66 7.56 2.01
N ALA A 84 8.65 6.69 2.18
CA ALA A 84 7.38 6.82 1.48
C ALA A 84 6.63 8.10 1.86
N LEU A 85 6.54 8.40 3.15
CA LEU A 85 5.85 9.59 3.64
C LEU A 85 6.53 10.90 3.24
N GLN A 86 7.86 10.92 3.12
CA GLN A 86 8.61 12.07 2.62
C GLN A 86 8.35 12.41 1.15
N ARG A 87 7.62 11.57 0.42
CA ARG A 87 7.21 11.78 -0.99
C ARG A 87 5.80 12.34 -1.12
N VAL A 88 5.12 12.53 -0.01
CA VAL A 88 3.75 13.09 0.03
C VAL A 88 3.84 14.60 0.02
N GLY A 89 3.33 15.24 -1.02
CA GLY A 89 3.26 16.70 -1.11
C GLY A 89 2.10 17.27 -0.28
N ASP A 90 2.17 18.56 0.04
CA ASP A 90 1.24 19.25 0.97
C ASP A 90 -0.23 19.16 0.56
N ASP A 91 -0.52 19.18 -0.75
CA ASP A 91 -1.89 19.09 -1.29
C ASP A 91 -2.34 17.64 -1.56
N SER A 92 -1.62 16.65 -1.04
CA SER A 92 -1.86 15.23 -1.29
C SER A 92 -2.43 14.53 -0.06
N ILE A 93 -3.14 13.42 -0.29
CA ILE A 93 -3.67 12.56 0.76
C ILE A 93 -2.92 11.23 0.70
N CYS A 94 -2.47 10.74 1.87
CA CYS A 94 -1.86 9.43 2.00
C CYS A 94 -2.73 8.53 2.87
N ILE A 95 -3.07 7.35 2.34
CA ILE A 95 -3.80 6.30 3.04
C ILE A 95 -2.87 5.12 3.24
N LEU A 96 -2.71 4.69 4.48
CA LEU A 96 -1.98 3.49 4.85
C LEU A 96 -2.99 2.42 5.25
N ASP A 97 -2.92 1.26 4.61
CA ASP A 97 -3.76 0.11 4.90
C ASP A 97 -2.88 -1.07 5.31
N GLY A 98 -3.18 -1.69 6.44
CA GLY A 98 -2.41 -2.80 6.96
C GLY A 98 -2.94 -3.35 8.28
N ASP A 99 -2.50 -4.54 8.62
CA ASP A 99 -2.78 -5.22 9.89
C ASP A 99 -1.45 -5.47 10.62
N ASP A 100 -1.13 -4.61 11.57
CA ASP A 100 0.12 -4.67 12.33
C ASP A 100 0.12 -5.72 13.45
N GLN A 101 -1.03 -6.36 13.70
CA GLN A 101 -1.22 -7.32 14.79
C GLN A 101 -1.02 -8.77 14.34
N ALA A 102 -1.55 -9.13 13.17
CA ALA A 102 -1.68 -10.53 12.76
C ALA A 102 -0.95 -10.89 11.45
N GLN A 103 -0.53 -9.92 10.63
CA GLN A 103 -0.09 -10.20 9.25
C GLN A 103 1.26 -9.56 8.90
N VAL A 104 2.27 -9.76 9.74
CA VAL A 104 3.64 -9.32 9.43
C VAL A 104 4.37 -10.45 8.71
N ASP A 105 4.70 -10.26 7.43
CA ASP A 105 5.32 -11.27 6.56
C ASP A 105 6.72 -11.69 7.04
N LEU A 106 7.46 -10.78 7.65
CA LEU A 106 8.82 -11.02 8.15
C LEU A 106 8.94 -10.56 9.60
N SER A 107 9.54 -11.38 10.43
CA SER A 107 9.77 -11.06 11.85
C SER A 107 10.57 -9.78 12.10
N ILE A 108 11.37 -9.34 11.12
CA ILE A 108 12.12 -8.07 11.18
C ILE A 108 11.22 -6.83 11.19
N TYR A 109 9.98 -6.93 10.68
CA TYR A 109 8.99 -5.87 10.71
C TYR A 109 8.07 -5.94 11.94
N GLY A 110 8.22 -6.98 12.74
CA GLY A 110 7.56 -7.12 14.04
C GLY A 110 8.19 -6.25 15.12
N GLY A 111 7.49 -6.10 16.23
CA GLY A 111 8.01 -5.38 17.40
C GLY A 111 8.26 -3.89 17.13
N THR A 112 9.47 -3.42 17.48
CA THR A 112 9.81 -1.98 17.46
C THR A 112 10.16 -1.43 16.08
N ASN A 113 10.45 -2.27 15.08
CA ASN A 113 10.82 -1.82 13.72
C ASN A 113 9.65 -1.85 12.73
N ASN A 114 8.43 -1.62 13.18
CA ASN A 114 7.27 -1.55 12.32
C ASN A 114 6.91 -0.10 11.96
N GLY A 115 6.95 0.21 10.67
CA GLY A 115 6.68 1.56 10.16
C GLY A 115 5.25 2.03 10.40
N LEU A 116 4.25 1.14 10.27
CA LEU A 116 2.84 1.48 10.48
C LEU A 116 2.56 1.87 11.93
N ARG A 117 3.06 1.07 12.89
CA ARG A 117 2.97 1.39 14.32
C ARG A 117 3.65 2.72 14.65
N ARG A 118 4.83 2.94 14.08
CA ARG A 118 5.58 4.17 14.30
C ARG A 118 4.86 5.42 13.78
N VAL A 119 4.16 5.32 12.66
CA VAL A 119 3.30 6.39 12.17
C VAL A 119 2.18 6.69 13.16
N SER A 120 1.44 5.68 13.60
CA SER A 120 0.38 5.84 14.60
C SER A 120 0.89 6.53 15.88
N GLU A 121 2.06 6.14 16.39
CA GLU A 121 2.67 6.75 17.58
C GLU A 121 3.02 8.23 17.39
N ILE A 122 3.63 8.59 16.25
CA ILE A 122 4.15 9.94 16.02
C ILE A 122 3.05 10.90 15.56
N PHE A 123 2.13 10.43 14.71
CA PHE A 123 1.14 11.30 14.06
C PHE A 123 -0.14 11.45 14.89
N ARG A 124 -0.35 10.60 15.89
CA ARG A 124 -1.52 10.69 16.77
C ARG A 124 -1.59 12.05 17.45
N GLY A 125 -2.71 12.73 17.22
CA GLY A 125 -2.95 14.09 17.73
C GLY A 125 -2.61 15.22 16.76
N ALA A 126 -1.99 14.92 15.59
CA ALA A 126 -1.89 15.91 14.53
C ALA A 126 -3.26 16.15 13.88
N ASP A 127 -3.57 17.39 13.55
CA ASP A 127 -4.86 17.81 12.99
C ASP A 127 -5.15 17.27 11.59
N PHE A 128 -4.10 16.83 10.88
CA PHE A 128 -4.17 16.21 9.55
C PHE A 128 -4.16 14.68 9.58
N TYR A 129 -4.12 14.05 10.77
CA TYR A 129 -4.05 12.59 10.92
C TYR A 129 -5.36 12.00 11.44
N GLY A 130 -5.78 10.89 10.85
CA GLY A 130 -6.90 10.09 11.32
C GLY A 130 -6.56 8.60 11.28
N GLU A 131 -7.03 7.85 12.27
CA GLU A 131 -6.81 6.41 12.40
C GLU A 131 -8.14 5.71 12.64
N VAL A 132 -8.37 4.61 11.91
CA VAL A 132 -9.56 3.77 12.06
C VAL A 132 -9.13 2.32 12.16
N THR A 133 -9.54 1.65 13.22
CA THR A 133 -9.35 0.21 13.39
C THR A 133 -10.65 -0.52 13.07
N LEU A 134 -10.60 -1.41 12.07
CA LEU A 134 -11.73 -2.25 11.70
C LEU A 134 -11.88 -3.40 12.69
N GLN A 135 -13.06 -3.48 13.33
CA GLN A 135 -13.35 -4.48 14.38
C GLN A 135 -13.89 -5.79 13.81
N LYS A 136 -14.47 -5.73 12.60
CA LYS A 136 -15.15 -6.89 12.03
C LYS A 136 -14.43 -7.43 10.81
N ILE A 137 -14.15 -8.71 10.86
CA ILE A 137 -13.54 -9.43 9.75
C ILE A 137 -14.64 -9.98 8.86
N HIS A 138 -14.68 -9.51 7.62
CA HIS A 138 -15.59 -9.99 6.58
C HIS A 138 -14.86 -11.03 5.70
N ARG A 139 -14.53 -12.18 6.28
CA ARG A 139 -13.88 -13.28 5.58
C ARG A 139 -14.73 -14.56 5.69
N SER A 140 -14.24 -15.68 5.16
CA SER A 140 -14.89 -16.97 5.33
C SER A 140 -14.85 -17.44 6.78
N ARG A 141 -15.78 -18.33 7.17
CA ARG A 141 -15.76 -18.97 8.50
C ARG A 141 -14.44 -19.68 8.81
N ILE A 142 -13.77 -20.19 7.78
CA ILE A 142 -12.45 -20.83 7.93
C ILE A 142 -11.41 -19.79 8.34
N ALA A 143 -11.39 -18.61 7.68
CA ALA A 143 -10.46 -17.54 7.99
C ALA A 143 -10.69 -16.92 9.37
N GLU A 144 -11.94 -16.88 9.82
CA GLU A 144 -12.31 -16.44 11.17
C GLU A 144 -11.76 -17.38 12.24
N LEU A 145 -11.92 -18.71 12.04
CA LEU A 145 -11.39 -19.70 12.96
C LEU A 145 -9.86 -19.80 12.93
N ALA A 146 -9.24 -19.57 11.78
CA ALA A 146 -7.79 -19.61 11.65
C ALA A 146 -7.07 -18.50 12.46
N GLN A 147 -7.77 -17.43 12.80
CA GLN A 147 -7.21 -16.38 13.69
C GLN A 147 -7.06 -16.83 15.15
N LEU A 148 -7.69 -17.94 15.53
CA LEU A 148 -7.56 -18.51 16.87
C LEU A 148 -6.33 -19.42 17.02
N MET A 149 -5.59 -19.65 15.95
CA MET A 149 -4.36 -20.44 15.93
C MET A 149 -3.15 -19.61 16.35
#